data_39c6d273e330ebe0fc988956e41aaaa0
#
_entry.id   39c6d273e330ebe0fc988956e41aaaa0
#
_cell.length_a   1.000
_cell.length_b   1.000
_cell.length_c   1.000
_cell.angle_alpha   90.00
_cell.angle_beta   90.00
_cell.angle_gamma   90.00
#
_symmetry.space_group_name_H-M   'P 1'
#
loop_
_entity.id
_entity.type
_entity.pdbx_description
1 polymer ?
#
loop_
_entity_poly.entity_id
_entity_poly.type
_entity_poly.pdbx_seq_one_letter_code
_entity_poly.pdbx_strand_id
1 'polypeptide(L)'
;MMKKTITLLFSVFFGYAQAQNADSVTIRKIYNEALSNGKSYDWLRHLTKQIGPRLSGSTGAQKAVDWTKQVMEQQDFDRVFLQDVMVPHWVRGAREEAYIQNGKTKTKVPIAALGGSVATPPKGVEAQVIEVKSFPELRAMSPEKVKGKIVFFNRPMDPTKINTFEAYGGAVDQRANGATEAAKLGAVGAIVRSMTNVHDDYPHVGGMRYATGVPLIPTAAISTNGADLLSKTLAENPNTTFFFKQNCETLPDAKSYNVVGEIKGSEKPDEIIVVGGHLDSWDLAEGAHDDGAGCVQSIEVLRIFKSLGIKPKRTIRAVMFMNEENGLRGGIQYADLAKKNNEKHIAAVESDNGGFTPRGFGIVGTPAQRVKVDPWKSLLAPYGLLEIGAGSGGADIGPLAQQGTVLFGFKPDSQRYFDYHHTMVDRFETVSQRELELGAASMASLVYLLDQYGL
;
A
#
# COMPACT_ATOMS: atom_id res chain seq x y z
N MET A 1 51.77 -16.40 24.64
CA MET A 1 50.74 -15.57 23.98
C MET A 1 49.49 -16.31 23.51
N MET A 2 49.55 -17.57 23.08
CA MET A 2 48.42 -18.36 22.57
C MET A 2 47.24 -18.61 23.57
N LYS A 3 47.52 -18.84 24.87
CA LYS A 3 46.46 -19.12 25.86
C LYS A 3 45.51 -17.97 26.14
N LYS A 4 45.97 -16.71 26.08
CA LYS A 4 45.11 -15.53 26.30
C LYS A 4 44.18 -15.25 25.11
N THR A 5 44.60 -15.54 23.88
CA THR A 5 43.80 -15.33 22.65
C THR A 5 42.64 -16.33 22.56
N ILE A 6 42.88 -17.59 22.98
CA ILE A 6 41.86 -18.65 22.97
C ILE A 6 40.77 -18.36 24.02
N THR A 7 41.11 -17.83 25.20
CA THR A 7 40.14 -17.48 26.26
C THR A 7 39.26 -16.30 25.83
N LEU A 8 39.80 -15.33 25.10
CA LEU A 8 39.03 -14.18 24.59
C LEU A 8 38.05 -14.61 23.49
N LEU A 9 38.48 -15.50 22.56
CA LEU A 9 37.59 -16.06 21.54
C LEU A 9 36.43 -16.88 22.16
N PHE A 10 36.73 -17.72 23.17
CA PHE A 10 35.67 -18.49 23.87
C PHE A 10 34.68 -17.60 24.62
N SER A 11 35.10 -16.53 25.27
CA SER A 11 34.22 -15.61 25.97
C SER A 11 33.31 -14.79 25.00
N VAL A 12 33.81 -14.43 23.83
CA VAL A 12 33.02 -13.77 22.78
C VAL A 12 31.98 -14.71 22.20
N PHE A 13 32.35 -15.97 21.89
CA PHE A 13 31.41 -16.98 21.40
C PHE A 13 30.34 -17.36 22.43
N PHE A 14 30.66 -17.43 23.72
CA PHE A 14 29.71 -17.71 24.77
C PHE A 14 28.73 -16.56 25.00
N GLY A 15 29.23 -15.31 24.91
CA GLY A 15 28.39 -14.10 24.97
C GLY A 15 27.39 -14.00 23.80
N TYR A 16 27.81 -14.35 22.59
CA TYR A 16 26.94 -14.39 21.40
C TYR A 16 25.86 -15.48 21.50
N ALA A 17 26.21 -16.67 21.94
CA ALA A 17 25.27 -17.78 22.12
C ALA A 17 24.21 -17.48 23.21
N GLN A 18 24.59 -16.81 24.30
CA GLN A 18 23.65 -16.38 25.35
C GLN A 18 22.72 -15.26 24.88
N ALA A 19 23.23 -14.28 24.11
CA ALA A 19 22.41 -13.21 23.55
C ALA A 19 21.37 -13.76 22.55
N GLN A 20 21.77 -14.63 21.62
CA GLN A 20 20.85 -15.28 20.70
C GLN A 20 19.77 -16.12 21.40
N ASN A 21 20.09 -16.74 22.54
CA ASN A 21 19.09 -17.46 23.33
C ASN A 21 18.07 -16.50 23.98
N ALA A 22 18.53 -15.37 24.51
CA ALA A 22 17.65 -14.33 25.09
C ALA A 22 16.73 -13.71 24.04
N ASP A 23 17.24 -13.41 22.84
CA ASP A 23 16.44 -12.88 21.73
C ASP A 23 15.41 -13.89 21.26
N SER A 24 15.78 -15.16 21.09
CA SER A 24 14.86 -16.23 20.71
C SER A 24 13.70 -16.36 21.71
N VAL A 25 13.99 -16.26 23.02
CA VAL A 25 12.97 -16.28 24.07
C VAL A 25 12.05 -15.05 23.98
N THR A 26 12.61 -13.87 23.74
CA THR A 26 11.81 -12.63 23.63
C THR A 26 10.94 -12.66 22.38
N ILE A 27 11.50 -13.05 21.23
CA ILE A 27 10.73 -13.20 19.98
C ILE A 27 9.59 -14.20 20.19
N ARG A 28 9.86 -15.33 20.87
CA ARG A 28 8.79 -16.29 21.19
C ARG A 28 7.68 -15.67 22.03
N LYS A 29 8.01 -14.85 23.03
CA LYS A 29 7.01 -14.11 23.82
C LYS A 29 6.20 -13.12 22.97
N ILE A 30 6.83 -12.42 22.03
CA ILE A 30 6.18 -11.52 21.07
C ILE A 30 5.12 -12.28 20.26
N TYR A 31 5.48 -13.44 19.68
CA TYR A 31 4.53 -14.26 18.92
C TYR A 31 3.42 -14.84 19.81
N ASN A 32 3.73 -15.27 21.03
CA ASN A 32 2.72 -15.76 21.96
C ASN A 32 1.73 -14.66 22.32
N GLU A 33 2.21 -13.44 22.62
CA GLU A 33 1.37 -12.29 22.94
C GLU A 33 0.46 -11.90 21.79
N ALA A 34 1.01 -11.74 20.58
CA ALA A 34 0.23 -11.40 19.39
C ALA A 34 -0.87 -12.43 19.11
N LEU A 35 -0.54 -13.73 19.16
CA LEU A 35 -1.46 -14.81 18.79
C LEU A 35 -2.51 -15.11 19.88
N SER A 36 -2.25 -14.79 21.16
CA SER A 36 -3.15 -15.11 22.27
C SER A 36 -3.96 -13.90 22.74
N ASN A 37 -3.41 -12.70 22.63
CA ASN A 37 -3.99 -11.46 23.19
C ASN A 37 -4.03 -10.32 22.16
N GLY A 38 -3.75 -10.59 20.88
CA GLY A 38 -3.71 -9.61 19.79
C GLY A 38 -5.00 -8.81 19.68
N LYS A 39 -4.87 -7.55 19.28
CA LYS A 39 -5.98 -6.61 19.10
C LYS A 39 -6.16 -6.16 17.67
N SER A 40 -5.20 -6.45 16.79
CA SER A 40 -5.24 -5.98 15.41
C SER A 40 -6.51 -6.42 14.68
N TYR A 41 -7.02 -7.63 14.91
CA TYR A 41 -8.21 -8.10 14.22
C TYR A 41 -9.50 -7.36 14.65
N ASP A 42 -9.64 -7.05 15.94
CA ASP A 42 -10.78 -6.27 16.44
C ASP A 42 -10.70 -4.81 15.99
N TRP A 43 -9.50 -4.23 15.95
CA TRP A 43 -9.27 -2.90 15.41
C TRP A 43 -9.55 -2.84 13.91
N LEU A 44 -9.10 -3.82 13.15
CA LEU A 44 -9.41 -3.91 11.72
C LEU A 44 -10.92 -4.00 11.48
N ARG A 45 -11.63 -4.82 12.28
CA ARG A 45 -13.10 -4.90 12.20
C ARG A 45 -13.75 -3.54 12.40
N HIS A 46 -13.30 -2.76 13.37
CA HIS A 46 -13.86 -1.42 13.60
C HIS A 46 -13.55 -0.47 12.44
N LEU A 47 -12.29 -0.40 12.01
CA LEU A 47 -11.84 0.47 10.93
C LEU A 47 -12.61 0.19 9.63
N THR A 48 -12.86 -1.08 9.32
CA THR A 48 -13.53 -1.50 8.10
C THR A 48 -15.06 -1.44 8.21
N LYS A 49 -15.66 -1.98 9.29
CA LYS A 49 -17.12 -2.13 9.39
C LYS A 49 -17.84 -0.93 9.99
N GLN A 50 -17.17 -0.13 10.83
CA GLN A 50 -17.80 1.04 11.44
C GLN A 50 -17.42 2.34 10.73
N ILE A 51 -16.23 2.42 10.15
CA ILE A 51 -15.75 3.57 9.39
C ILE A 51 -15.89 3.31 7.89
N GLY A 52 -15.30 2.22 7.38
CA GLY A 52 -15.38 1.80 6.00
C GLY A 52 -14.46 2.59 5.05
N PRO A 53 -14.93 2.91 3.83
CA PRO A 53 -14.17 3.66 2.84
C PRO A 53 -13.66 5.00 3.38
N ARG A 54 -12.39 5.31 3.15
CA ARG A 54 -11.72 6.42 3.82
C ARG A 54 -10.69 7.14 2.95
N LEU A 55 -11.03 7.34 1.66
CA LEU A 55 -10.16 8.09 0.74
C LEU A 55 -9.86 9.48 1.32
N SER A 56 -8.62 9.91 1.17
CA SER A 56 -8.13 11.19 1.72
C SER A 56 -9.05 12.37 1.34
N GLY A 57 -9.27 13.29 2.30
CA GLY A 57 -10.22 14.40 2.16
C GLY A 57 -11.69 14.06 2.47
N SER A 58 -12.03 12.78 2.57
CA SER A 58 -13.40 12.35 2.88
C SER A 58 -13.74 12.42 4.38
N THR A 59 -15.04 12.37 4.69
CA THR A 59 -15.50 12.20 6.08
C THR A 59 -15.11 10.86 6.68
N GLY A 60 -14.94 9.81 5.86
CA GLY A 60 -14.41 8.51 6.27
C GLY A 60 -12.98 8.61 6.75
N ALA A 61 -12.12 9.32 6.01
CA ALA A 61 -10.73 9.57 6.41
C ALA A 61 -10.65 10.34 7.75
N GLN A 62 -11.48 11.37 7.95
CA GLN A 62 -11.50 12.10 9.21
C GLN A 62 -11.94 11.20 10.40
N LYS A 63 -12.98 10.38 10.22
CA LYS A 63 -13.39 9.40 11.24
C LYS A 63 -12.28 8.39 11.56
N ALA A 64 -11.52 7.96 10.55
CA ALA A 64 -10.39 7.07 10.74
C ALA A 64 -9.27 7.73 11.56
N VAL A 65 -8.95 9.00 11.29
CA VAL A 65 -8.00 9.81 12.07
C VAL A 65 -8.43 9.89 13.55
N ASP A 66 -9.68 10.29 13.80
CA ASP A 66 -10.20 10.48 15.15
C ASP A 66 -10.20 9.16 15.95
N TRP A 67 -10.67 8.08 15.32
CA TRP A 67 -10.72 6.76 15.93
C TRP A 67 -9.31 6.20 16.18
N THR A 68 -8.40 6.29 15.23
CA THR A 68 -7.03 5.78 15.37
C THR A 68 -6.29 6.50 16.50
N LYS A 69 -6.44 7.83 16.58
CA LYS A 69 -5.90 8.61 17.71
C LYS A 69 -6.45 8.10 19.04
N GLN A 70 -7.76 7.89 19.15
CA GLN A 70 -8.39 7.35 20.37
C GLN A 70 -7.88 5.95 20.72
N VAL A 71 -7.73 5.05 19.74
CA VAL A 71 -7.16 3.71 19.95
C VAL A 71 -5.76 3.79 20.53
N MET A 72 -4.88 4.61 19.94
CA MET A 72 -3.50 4.78 20.42
C MET A 72 -3.45 5.37 21.83
N GLU A 73 -4.31 6.35 22.15
CA GLU A 73 -4.42 6.93 23.51
C GLU A 73 -4.86 5.89 24.55
N GLN A 74 -5.72 4.95 24.18
CA GLN A 74 -6.16 3.85 25.06
C GLN A 74 -5.08 2.79 25.32
N GLN A 75 -3.99 2.75 24.54
CA GLN A 75 -2.89 1.81 24.73
C GLN A 75 -1.81 2.35 25.67
N ASP A 76 -2.02 3.49 26.31
CA ASP A 76 -1.08 4.10 27.25
C ASP A 76 0.32 4.33 26.64
N PHE A 77 0.35 4.78 25.38
CA PHE A 77 1.57 5.21 24.72
C PHE A 77 2.06 6.52 25.34
N ASP A 78 3.37 6.71 25.37
CA ASP A 78 3.97 7.86 26.07
C ASP A 78 3.60 9.20 25.42
N ARG A 79 3.28 9.18 24.11
CA ARG A 79 2.77 10.32 23.38
C ARG A 79 1.90 9.88 22.21
N VAL A 80 0.77 10.59 22.01
CA VAL A 80 -0.08 10.46 20.81
C VAL A 80 -0.40 11.85 20.29
N PHE A 81 -0.20 12.08 18.99
CA PHE A 81 -0.44 13.39 18.38
C PHE A 81 -0.84 13.28 16.91
N LEU A 82 -1.43 14.35 16.41
CA LEU A 82 -1.77 14.53 15.01
C LEU A 82 -0.72 15.42 14.33
N GLN A 83 -0.31 15.04 13.12
CA GLN A 83 0.58 15.82 12.29
C GLN A 83 -0.19 16.30 11.06
N ASP A 84 -0.32 17.62 10.89
CA ASP A 84 -1.11 18.27 9.83
C ASP A 84 -0.61 17.89 8.43
N VAL A 85 -1.54 17.53 7.55
CA VAL A 85 -1.29 17.25 6.13
C VAL A 85 -2.40 17.86 5.28
N MET A 86 -2.04 18.57 4.21
CA MET A 86 -3.00 19.00 3.18
C MET A 86 -3.08 17.94 2.10
N VAL A 87 -4.28 17.43 1.83
CA VAL A 87 -4.50 16.29 0.93
C VAL A 87 -5.44 16.62 -0.23
N PRO A 88 -5.30 15.98 -1.39
CA PRO A 88 -6.28 16.09 -2.48
C PRO A 88 -7.65 15.61 -2.02
N HIS A 89 -8.69 16.27 -2.51
CA HIS A 89 -10.07 15.89 -2.26
C HIS A 89 -10.76 15.56 -3.57
N TRP A 90 -10.66 14.30 -3.98
CA TRP A 90 -11.38 13.78 -5.14
C TRP A 90 -12.57 12.95 -4.70
N VAL A 91 -13.71 13.11 -5.40
CA VAL A 91 -14.98 12.45 -5.12
C VAL A 91 -15.45 11.72 -6.37
N ARG A 92 -15.79 10.44 -6.24
CA ARG A 92 -16.30 9.60 -7.33
C ARG A 92 -17.67 10.05 -7.82
N GLY A 93 -18.56 10.47 -6.92
CA GLY A 93 -19.93 10.81 -7.22
C GLY A 93 -20.85 9.60 -7.39
N ALA A 94 -21.85 9.73 -8.26
CA ALA A 94 -22.81 8.67 -8.51
C ALA A 94 -22.15 7.47 -9.23
N ARG A 95 -22.74 6.27 -9.02
CA ARG A 95 -22.27 5.03 -9.63
C ARG A 95 -22.17 5.14 -11.14
N GLU A 96 -21.09 4.61 -11.69
CA GLU A 96 -20.79 4.61 -13.11
C GLU A 96 -21.72 3.71 -13.91
N GLU A 97 -21.94 4.06 -15.17
CA GLU A 97 -22.67 3.25 -16.13
C GLU A 97 -21.83 3.02 -17.38
N ALA A 98 -21.81 1.77 -17.89
CA ALA A 98 -21.14 1.45 -19.15
C ALA A 98 -21.82 0.30 -19.90
N TYR A 99 -21.68 0.34 -21.23
CA TYR A 99 -22.06 -0.77 -22.09
C TYR A 99 -21.21 -0.82 -23.37
N ILE A 100 -21.02 -2.02 -23.86
CA ILE A 100 -20.48 -2.29 -25.19
C ILE A 100 -21.67 -2.27 -26.18
N GLN A 101 -21.56 -1.48 -27.24
CA GLN A 101 -22.55 -1.40 -28.30
C GLN A 101 -22.03 -2.12 -29.57
N ASN A 102 -22.61 -3.25 -29.91
CA ASN A 102 -22.31 -4.01 -31.14
C ASN A 102 -23.57 -4.06 -32.03
N GLY A 103 -23.60 -3.25 -33.06
CA GLY A 103 -24.78 -3.04 -33.88
C GLY A 103 -25.96 -2.57 -33.04
N LYS A 104 -27.05 -3.37 -32.96
CA LYS A 104 -28.22 -3.05 -32.11
C LYS A 104 -28.14 -3.57 -30.68
N THR A 105 -27.12 -4.39 -30.37
CA THR A 105 -26.97 -5.05 -29.06
C THR A 105 -26.21 -4.17 -28.10
N LYS A 106 -26.76 -3.98 -26.89
CA LYS A 106 -26.10 -3.31 -25.75
C LYS A 106 -25.81 -4.33 -24.66
N THR A 107 -24.54 -4.49 -24.30
CA THR A 107 -24.14 -5.38 -23.21
C THR A 107 -23.53 -4.55 -22.10
N LYS A 108 -24.17 -4.49 -20.92
CA LYS A 108 -23.66 -3.79 -19.74
C LYS A 108 -22.37 -4.46 -19.27
N VAL A 109 -21.40 -3.65 -18.85
CA VAL A 109 -20.14 -4.10 -18.26
C VAL A 109 -19.81 -3.26 -17.04
N PRO A 110 -19.24 -3.87 -15.99
CA PRO A 110 -18.79 -3.12 -14.81
C PRO A 110 -17.57 -2.25 -15.12
N ILE A 111 -17.66 -0.99 -14.72
CA ILE A 111 -16.53 -0.05 -14.70
C ILE A 111 -16.49 0.68 -13.36
N ALA A 112 -15.33 1.29 -13.07
CA ALA A 112 -15.18 2.27 -12.00
C ALA A 112 -14.21 3.38 -12.42
N ALA A 113 -14.54 4.63 -12.18
CA ALA A 113 -13.69 5.77 -12.49
C ALA A 113 -12.33 5.64 -11.79
N LEU A 114 -11.25 5.93 -12.49
CA LEU A 114 -9.92 5.99 -11.88
C LEU A 114 -9.76 7.23 -11.02
N GLY A 115 -9.04 7.10 -9.92
CA GLY A 115 -8.81 8.19 -8.97
C GLY A 115 -8.09 9.37 -9.61
N GLY A 116 -8.65 10.56 -9.48
CA GLY A 116 -8.20 11.78 -10.15
C GLY A 116 -8.79 11.99 -11.54
N SER A 117 -9.61 11.07 -12.06
CA SER A 117 -10.32 11.26 -13.33
C SER A 117 -11.36 12.38 -13.25
N VAL A 118 -11.63 13.00 -14.39
CA VAL A 118 -12.73 13.97 -14.56
C VAL A 118 -14.05 13.28 -14.89
N ALA A 119 -15.16 13.98 -14.67
CA ALA A 119 -16.49 13.53 -15.11
C ALA A 119 -16.59 13.43 -16.64
N THR A 120 -17.50 12.61 -17.11
CA THR A 120 -17.99 12.68 -18.49
C THR A 120 -18.92 13.90 -18.68
N PRO A 121 -19.19 14.33 -19.93
CA PRO A 121 -20.35 15.19 -20.18
C PRO A 121 -21.64 14.57 -19.58
N PRO A 122 -22.68 15.38 -19.27
CA PRO A 122 -23.89 14.89 -18.60
C PRO A 122 -24.61 13.72 -19.31
N LYS A 123 -24.46 13.60 -20.62
CA LYS A 123 -25.02 12.51 -21.43
C LYS A 123 -24.12 11.28 -21.51
N GLY A 124 -22.94 11.30 -20.87
CA GLY A 124 -21.89 10.29 -21.04
C GLY A 124 -21.04 10.50 -22.29
N VAL A 125 -20.14 9.56 -22.54
CA VAL A 125 -19.32 9.48 -23.77
C VAL A 125 -19.66 8.16 -24.46
N GLU A 126 -20.00 8.23 -25.74
CA GLU A 126 -20.13 7.06 -26.61
C GLU A 126 -19.27 7.28 -27.87
N ALA A 127 -18.32 6.39 -28.12
CA ALA A 127 -17.42 6.48 -29.27
C ALA A 127 -16.90 5.10 -29.68
N GLN A 128 -16.37 5.01 -30.92
CA GLN A 128 -15.63 3.83 -31.34
C GLN A 128 -14.41 3.61 -30.44
N VAL A 129 -14.03 2.33 -30.29
CA VAL A 129 -12.91 1.94 -29.43
C VAL A 129 -11.68 1.56 -30.24
N ILE A 130 -10.52 1.95 -29.76
CA ILE A 130 -9.23 1.45 -30.21
C ILE A 130 -8.59 0.69 -29.06
N GLU A 131 -8.36 -0.60 -29.25
CA GLU A 131 -7.61 -1.43 -28.30
C GLU A 131 -6.11 -1.29 -28.55
N VAL A 132 -5.35 -1.12 -27.47
CA VAL A 132 -3.89 -1.13 -27.46
C VAL A 132 -3.36 -1.89 -26.26
N LYS A 133 -2.17 -2.51 -26.41
CA LYS A 133 -1.50 -3.25 -25.32
C LYS A 133 -0.26 -2.55 -24.79
N SER A 134 0.14 -1.44 -25.42
CA SER A 134 1.32 -0.69 -24.98
C SER A 134 1.28 0.77 -25.46
N PHE A 135 2.04 1.63 -24.79
CA PHE A 135 2.24 3.01 -25.25
C PHE A 135 2.99 3.13 -26.59
N PRO A 136 4.04 2.31 -26.87
CA PRO A 136 4.63 2.29 -28.19
C PRO A 136 3.62 2.00 -29.31
N GLU A 137 2.72 1.04 -29.12
CA GLU A 137 1.65 0.74 -30.08
C GLU A 137 0.73 1.95 -30.31
N LEU A 138 0.28 2.61 -29.23
CA LEU A 138 -0.55 3.81 -29.33
C LEU A 138 0.18 4.96 -30.03
N ARG A 139 1.44 5.21 -29.66
CA ARG A 139 2.25 6.31 -30.22
C ARG A 139 2.61 6.11 -31.70
N ALA A 140 2.58 4.88 -32.21
CA ALA A 140 2.77 4.57 -33.62
C ALA A 140 1.55 4.88 -34.49
N MET A 141 0.38 5.15 -33.87
CA MET A 141 -0.84 5.52 -34.60
C MET A 141 -0.84 7.00 -34.98
N SER A 142 -1.40 7.33 -36.14
CA SER A 142 -1.62 8.72 -36.49
C SER A 142 -2.74 9.33 -35.65
N PRO A 143 -2.71 10.63 -35.31
CA PRO A 143 -3.75 11.30 -34.56
C PRO A 143 -5.15 11.12 -35.16
N GLU A 144 -5.28 11.07 -36.49
CA GLU A 144 -6.56 10.90 -37.19
C GLU A 144 -7.24 9.55 -36.86
N LYS A 145 -6.45 8.52 -36.56
CA LYS A 145 -6.96 7.21 -36.16
C LYS A 145 -7.55 7.23 -34.75
N VAL A 146 -7.01 8.08 -33.87
CA VAL A 146 -7.34 8.10 -32.42
C VAL A 146 -8.32 9.20 -32.06
N LYS A 147 -8.29 10.33 -32.77
CA LYS A 147 -9.14 11.49 -32.51
C LYS A 147 -10.63 11.14 -32.47
N GLY A 148 -11.28 11.55 -31.38
CA GLY A 148 -12.71 11.31 -31.19
C GLY A 148 -13.10 9.89 -30.78
N LYS A 149 -12.12 9.04 -30.49
CA LYS A 149 -12.34 7.65 -30.06
C LYS A 149 -12.02 7.44 -28.59
N ILE A 150 -12.43 6.32 -28.04
CA ILE A 150 -12.03 5.82 -26.72
C ILE A 150 -10.83 4.90 -26.92
N VAL A 151 -9.76 5.12 -26.16
CA VAL A 151 -8.60 4.21 -26.13
C VAL A 151 -8.81 3.18 -25.01
N PHE A 152 -8.79 1.91 -25.39
CA PHE A 152 -8.85 0.78 -24.47
C PHE A 152 -7.44 0.20 -24.28
N PHE A 153 -6.88 0.41 -23.09
CA PHE A 153 -5.61 -0.15 -22.67
C PHE A 153 -5.85 -1.55 -22.12
N ASN A 154 -5.46 -2.58 -22.87
CA ASN A 154 -5.75 -3.98 -22.58
C ASN A 154 -4.51 -4.84 -22.41
N ARG A 155 -3.49 -4.35 -21.67
CA ARG A 155 -2.35 -5.18 -21.25
C ARG A 155 -2.68 -5.85 -19.91
N PRO A 156 -2.80 -7.20 -19.86
CA PRO A 156 -2.98 -7.93 -18.61
C PRO A 156 -1.71 -7.89 -17.76
N MET A 157 -1.84 -8.18 -16.46
CA MET A 157 -0.71 -8.60 -15.65
C MET A 157 -0.12 -9.89 -16.24
N ASP A 158 1.22 -10.01 -16.20
CA ASP A 158 1.90 -11.20 -16.71
C ASP A 158 1.67 -12.41 -15.77
N PRO A 159 0.89 -13.42 -16.18
CA PRO A 159 0.55 -14.56 -15.32
C PRO A 159 1.73 -15.51 -15.06
N THR A 160 2.85 -15.32 -15.75
CA THR A 160 4.06 -16.15 -15.56
C THR A 160 4.94 -15.66 -14.42
N LYS A 161 4.66 -14.45 -13.89
CA LYS A 161 5.40 -13.89 -12.76
C LYS A 161 4.93 -14.54 -11.45
N ILE A 162 5.86 -15.17 -10.73
CA ILE A 162 5.59 -15.75 -9.40
C ILE A 162 5.32 -14.65 -8.38
N ASN A 163 6.11 -13.56 -8.41
CA ASN A 163 5.84 -12.39 -7.62
C ASN A 163 4.80 -11.52 -8.33
N THR A 164 3.61 -11.42 -7.76
CA THR A 164 2.49 -10.70 -8.37
C THR A 164 2.71 -9.19 -8.42
N PHE A 165 3.55 -8.62 -7.52
CA PHE A 165 3.96 -7.21 -7.59
C PHE A 165 4.83 -6.90 -8.81
N GLU A 166 5.64 -7.86 -9.28
CA GLU A 166 6.37 -7.70 -10.56
C GLU A 166 5.41 -7.69 -11.75
N ALA A 167 4.38 -8.55 -11.72
CA ALA A 167 3.34 -8.57 -12.75
C ALA A 167 2.55 -7.24 -12.78
N TYR A 168 2.19 -6.72 -11.60
CA TYR A 168 1.53 -5.43 -11.45
C TYR A 168 2.41 -4.28 -11.95
N GLY A 169 3.68 -4.24 -11.54
CA GLY A 169 4.65 -3.23 -12.01
C GLY A 169 4.79 -3.20 -13.53
N GLY A 170 4.64 -4.36 -14.19
CA GLY A 170 4.63 -4.47 -15.66
C GLY A 170 3.38 -3.93 -16.36
N ALA A 171 2.29 -3.66 -15.62
CA ALA A 171 1.00 -3.24 -16.18
C ALA A 171 0.53 -1.85 -15.70
N VAL A 172 0.99 -1.37 -14.56
CA VAL A 172 0.44 -0.20 -13.85
C VAL A 172 0.58 1.14 -14.61
N ASP A 173 1.56 1.27 -15.50
CA ASP A 173 1.77 2.48 -16.29
C ASP A 173 0.55 2.84 -17.15
N GLN A 174 -0.19 1.84 -17.68
CA GLN A 174 -1.41 2.08 -18.47
C GLN A 174 -2.51 2.73 -17.65
N ARG A 175 -2.62 2.42 -16.34
CA ARG A 175 -3.52 3.11 -15.42
C ARG A 175 -3.01 4.52 -15.11
N ALA A 176 -1.76 4.62 -14.70
CA ALA A 176 -1.20 5.87 -14.21
C ALA A 176 -1.12 6.97 -15.28
N ASN A 177 -0.81 6.61 -16.54
CA ASN A 177 -0.49 7.56 -17.61
C ASN A 177 -1.34 7.40 -18.87
N GLY A 178 -2.21 6.38 -18.95
CA GLY A 178 -3.00 6.07 -20.15
C GLY A 178 -3.88 7.23 -20.62
N ALA A 179 -4.55 7.93 -19.68
CA ALA A 179 -5.34 9.12 -20.01
C ALA A 179 -4.52 10.19 -20.72
N THR A 180 -3.33 10.48 -20.22
CA THR A 180 -2.41 11.46 -20.82
C THR A 180 -1.97 11.04 -22.23
N GLU A 181 -1.58 9.78 -22.41
CA GLU A 181 -1.10 9.28 -23.70
C GLU A 181 -2.23 9.26 -24.75
N ALA A 182 -3.44 8.85 -24.36
CA ALA A 182 -4.61 8.88 -25.23
C ALA A 182 -5.04 10.31 -25.61
N ALA A 183 -5.06 11.21 -24.64
CA ALA A 183 -5.47 12.62 -24.86
C ALA A 183 -4.52 13.37 -25.80
N LYS A 184 -3.22 13.09 -25.79
CA LYS A 184 -2.24 13.66 -26.72
C LYS A 184 -2.60 13.40 -28.19
N LEU A 185 -3.30 12.31 -28.48
CA LEU A 185 -3.74 11.94 -29.82
C LEU A 185 -5.20 12.29 -30.11
N GLY A 186 -5.85 13.03 -29.17
CA GLY A 186 -7.23 13.53 -29.34
C GLY A 186 -8.33 12.51 -28.99
N ALA A 187 -8.02 11.49 -28.20
CA ALA A 187 -9.04 10.60 -27.65
C ALA A 187 -10.05 11.37 -26.77
N VAL A 188 -11.29 10.88 -26.69
CA VAL A 188 -12.38 11.50 -25.89
C VAL A 188 -12.60 10.79 -24.56
N GLY A 189 -11.93 9.67 -24.33
CA GLY A 189 -11.95 8.89 -23.11
C GLY A 189 -10.95 7.75 -23.15
N ALA A 190 -10.67 7.16 -21.98
CA ALA A 190 -9.82 5.99 -21.89
C ALA A 190 -10.46 4.93 -20.95
N ILE A 191 -10.31 3.67 -21.31
CA ILE A 191 -10.72 2.53 -20.51
C ILE A 191 -9.49 1.67 -20.26
N VAL A 192 -9.29 1.24 -19.02
CA VAL A 192 -8.10 0.47 -18.61
C VAL A 192 -8.54 -0.87 -18.04
N ARG A 193 -7.96 -1.97 -18.57
CA ARG A 193 -8.16 -3.31 -18.01
C ARG A 193 -7.74 -3.32 -16.54
N SER A 194 -8.55 -3.91 -15.69
CA SER A 194 -8.23 -4.15 -14.28
C SER A 194 -6.95 -4.98 -14.13
N MET A 195 -6.11 -4.58 -13.15
CA MET A 195 -4.80 -5.20 -12.93
C MET A 195 -4.88 -6.28 -11.87
N THR A 196 -5.22 -7.46 -12.32
CA THR A 196 -5.28 -8.70 -11.55
C THR A 196 -5.14 -9.89 -12.51
N ASN A 197 -4.84 -11.06 -11.97
CA ASN A 197 -4.88 -12.35 -12.68
C ASN A 197 -6.23 -13.08 -12.49
N VAL A 198 -7.13 -12.55 -11.66
CA VAL A 198 -8.48 -13.10 -11.49
C VAL A 198 -9.38 -12.66 -12.64
N HIS A 199 -10.25 -13.55 -13.11
CA HIS A 199 -11.31 -13.25 -14.08
C HIS A 199 -12.62 -13.06 -13.32
N ASP A 200 -13.01 -11.81 -13.13
CA ASP A 200 -14.22 -11.41 -12.39
C ASP A 200 -14.85 -10.13 -12.96
N ASP A 201 -15.91 -9.67 -12.29
CA ASP A 201 -16.65 -8.47 -12.63
C ASP A 201 -16.38 -7.29 -11.68
N TYR A 202 -15.26 -7.32 -10.95
CA TYR A 202 -14.85 -6.26 -10.03
C TYR A 202 -13.78 -5.38 -10.68
N PRO A 203 -14.09 -4.11 -11.06
CA PRO A 203 -13.07 -3.18 -11.56
C PRO A 203 -12.04 -2.85 -10.47
N HIS A 204 -10.74 -2.91 -10.82
CA HIS A 204 -9.63 -2.48 -9.98
C HIS A 204 -9.30 -1.02 -10.30
N VAL A 205 -9.51 -0.14 -9.34
CA VAL A 205 -9.21 1.29 -9.50
C VAL A 205 -7.76 1.63 -9.16
N GLY A 206 -7.50 2.85 -8.79
CA GLY A 206 -6.21 3.40 -8.35
C GLY A 206 -5.97 4.77 -8.96
N GLY A 207 -4.93 5.45 -8.48
CA GLY A 207 -4.57 6.79 -8.92
C GLY A 207 -4.11 6.85 -10.37
N MET A 208 -4.52 7.92 -11.06
CA MET A 208 -4.03 8.30 -12.38
C MET A 208 -3.55 9.76 -12.38
N ARG A 209 -2.82 10.15 -13.40
CA ARG A 209 -2.28 11.51 -13.53
C ARG A 209 -2.55 12.09 -14.92
N TYR A 210 -2.89 13.38 -14.94
CA TYR A 210 -2.88 14.18 -16.17
C TYR A 210 -1.59 14.97 -16.24
N ALA A 211 -0.93 14.94 -17.41
CA ALA A 211 0.22 15.82 -17.64
C ALA A 211 -0.25 17.27 -17.89
N THR A 212 0.55 18.22 -17.45
CA THR A 212 0.28 19.65 -17.68
C THR A 212 0.18 19.97 -19.17
N GLY A 213 -0.86 20.72 -19.54
CA GLY A 213 -1.08 21.15 -20.94
C GLY A 213 -1.72 20.09 -21.84
N VAL A 214 -2.11 18.93 -21.30
CA VAL A 214 -2.84 17.89 -22.03
C VAL A 214 -4.33 17.97 -21.68
N PRO A 215 -5.26 17.81 -22.64
CA PRO A 215 -6.69 17.78 -22.34
C PRO A 215 -7.06 16.73 -21.30
N LEU A 216 -7.97 17.07 -20.40
CA LEU A 216 -8.49 16.13 -19.40
C LEU A 216 -9.59 15.28 -20.05
N ILE A 217 -9.41 13.97 -20.11
CA ILE A 217 -10.41 13.04 -20.62
C ILE A 217 -10.87 12.08 -19.53
N PRO A 218 -12.17 11.74 -19.46
CA PRO A 218 -12.67 10.77 -18.49
C PRO A 218 -12.04 9.40 -18.70
N THR A 219 -11.67 8.76 -17.58
CA THR A 219 -10.94 7.48 -17.60
C THR A 219 -11.45 6.56 -16.52
N ALA A 220 -11.73 5.31 -16.88
CA ALA A 220 -12.25 4.28 -15.96
C ALA A 220 -11.51 2.95 -16.11
N ALA A 221 -11.45 2.19 -15.02
CA ALA A 221 -11.12 0.77 -15.07
C ALA A 221 -12.34 -0.04 -15.53
N ILE A 222 -12.11 -1.09 -16.32
CA ILE A 222 -13.10 -2.11 -16.67
C ILE A 222 -12.70 -3.43 -16.01
N SER A 223 -13.67 -4.21 -15.54
CA SER A 223 -13.43 -5.56 -15.01
C SER A 223 -12.71 -6.47 -16.01
N THR A 224 -12.03 -7.50 -15.54
CA THR A 224 -11.32 -8.45 -16.43
C THR A 224 -12.26 -9.15 -17.38
N ASN A 225 -13.44 -9.62 -16.91
CA ASN A 225 -14.47 -10.19 -17.77
C ASN A 225 -14.98 -9.18 -18.80
N GLY A 226 -15.22 -7.93 -18.38
CA GLY A 226 -15.64 -6.86 -19.29
C GLY A 226 -14.59 -6.52 -20.34
N ALA A 227 -13.31 -6.54 -19.97
CA ALA A 227 -12.18 -6.30 -20.87
C ALA A 227 -12.06 -7.41 -21.92
N ASP A 228 -12.18 -8.69 -21.51
CA ASP A 228 -12.15 -9.83 -22.42
C ASP A 228 -13.33 -9.80 -23.39
N LEU A 229 -14.53 -9.46 -22.90
CA LEU A 229 -15.71 -9.29 -23.73
C LEU A 229 -15.54 -8.15 -24.75
N LEU A 230 -15.03 -7.00 -24.32
CA LEU A 230 -14.78 -5.85 -25.21
C LEU A 230 -13.76 -6.21 -26.31
N SER A 231 -12.65 -6.82 -25.92
CA SER A 231 -11.59 -7.25 -26.87
C SER A 231 -12.12 -8.26 -27.89
N LYS A 232 -12.87 -9.27 -27.44
CA LYS A 232 -13.52 -10.24 -28.33
C LYS A 232 -14.49 -9.55 -29.30
N THR A 233 -15.33 -8.65 -28.80
CA THR A 233 -16.33 -7.94 -29.61
C THR A 233 -15.67 -7.04 -30.66
N LEU A 234 -14.54 -6.38 -30.31
CA LEU A 234 -13.74 -5.58 -31.24
C LEU A 234 -13.10 -6.41 -32.36
N ALA A 235 -12.64 -7.63 -32.04
CA ALA A 235 -12.10 -8.57 -33.01
C ALA A 235 -13.17 -9.03 -34.03
N GLU A 236 -14.42 -9.22 -33.59
CA GLU A 236 -15.56 -9.59 -34.43
C GLU A 236 -16.13 -8.40 -35.22
N ASN A 237 -16.14 -7.20 -34.62
CA ASN A 237 -16.65 -5.97 -35.23
C ASN A 237 -15.82 -4.75 -34.84
N PRO A 238 -14.89 -4.31 -35.68
CA PRO A 238 -14.05 -3.12 -35.42
C PRO A 238 -14.83 -1.79 -35.28
N ASN A 239 -16.11 -1.76 -35.67
CA ASN A 239 -16.98 -0.58 -35.53
C ASN A 239 -17.72 -0.54 -34.19
N THR A 240 -17.42 -1.45 -33.26
CA THR A 240 -17.99 -1.47 -31.91
C THR A 240 -17.76 -0.13 -31.22
N THR A 241 -18.80 0.41 -30.56
CA THR A 241 -18.69 1.58 -29.70
C THR A 241 -18.77 1.17 -28.23
N PHE A 242 -18.24 2.02 -27.38
CA PHE A 242 -18.32 1.90 -25.94
C PHE A 242 -18.95 3.16 -25.38
N PHE A 243 -19.94 2.99 -24.54
CA PHE A 243 -20.56 4.06 -23.77
C PHE A 243 -20.11 3.96 -22.33
N PHE A 244 -19.78 5.12 -21.73
CA PHE A 244 -19.64 5.21 -20.29
C PHE A 244 -20.02 6.58 -19.76
N LYS A 245 -20.47 6.60 -18.48
CA LYS A 245 -20.83 7.80 -17.73
C LYS A 245 -20.26 7.71 -16.32
N GLN A 246 -19.60 8.77 -15.87
CA GLN A 246 -19.05 8.93 -14.53
C GLN A 246 -19.19 10.39 -14.08
N ASN A 247 -19.23 10.61 -12.75
CA ASN A 247 -19.58 11.90 -12.17
C ASN A 247 -18.52 12.44 -11.20
N CYS A 248 -17.26 12.04 -11.38
CA CYS A 248 -16.17 12.42 -10.46
C CYS A 248 -15.91 13.94 -10.47
N GLU A 249 -15.47 14.42 -9.33
CA GLU A 249 -15.15 15.83 -9.12
C GLU A 249 -13.88 15.95 -8.26
N THR A 250 -13.05 16.94 -8.58
CA THR A 250 -11.91 17.33 -7.73
C THR A 250 -12.30 18.63 -7.02
N LEU A 251 -12.41 18.54 -5.70
CA LEU A 251 -12.67 19.64 -4.79
C LEU A 251 -11.36 20.31 -4.34
N PRO A 252 -11.41 21.48 -3.69
CA PRO A 252 -10.22 22.06 -3.07
C PRO A 252 -9.57 21.10 -2.08
N ASP A 253 -8.24 21.16 -1.99
CA ASP A 253 -7.46 20.36 -1.01
C ASP A 253 -8.04 20.51 0.40
N ALA A 254 -8.13 19.38 1.11
CA ALA A 254 -8.66 19.32 2.47
C ALA A 254 -7.53 19.17 3.50
N LYS A 255 -7.73 19.71 4.69
CA LYS A 255 -6.88 19.44 5.83
C LYS A 255 -7.15 18.04 6.38
N SER A 256 -6.09 17.27 6.63
CA SER A 256 -6.13 15.96 7.26
C SER A 256 -4.89 15.77 8.12
N TYR A 257 -4.59 14.51 8.56
CA TYR A 257 -3.53 14.28 9.52
C TYR A 257 -2.90 12.90 9.36
N ASN A 258 -1.56 12.82 9.54
CA ASN A 258 -0.96 11.57 9.99
C ASN A 258 -1.27 11.41 11.49
N VAL A 259 -1.55 10.17 11.92
CA VAL A 259 -1.74 9.85 13.35
C VAL A 259 -0.48 9.19 13.87
N VAL A 260 0.08 9.73 14.95
CA VAL A 260 1.39 9.31 15.46
C VAL A 260 1.28 8.90 16.92
N GLY A 261 1.77 7.68 17.24
CA GLY A 261 1.91 7.18 18.61
C GLY A 261 3.36 6.80 18.92
N GLU A 262 3.83 7.03 20.15
CA GLU A 262 5.21 6.79 20.54
C GLU A 262 5.36 6.05 21.86
N ILE A 263 6.37 5.17 21.91
CA ILE A 263 6.99 4.70 23.15
C ILE A 263 8.40 5.28 23.20
N LYS A 264 8.68 6.11 24.22
CA LYS A 264 9.96 6.79 24.35
C LYS A 264 11.09 5.84 24.71
N GLY A 265 12.22 5.99 24.04
CA GLY A 265 13.43 5.22 24.32
C GLY A 265 14.04 5.51 25.70
N SER A 266 14.55 4.46 26.34
CA SER A 266 15.13 4.56 27.69
C SER A 266 16.63 4.92 27.69
N GLU A 267 17.37 4.59 26.61
CA GLU A 267 18.81 4.80 26.51
C GLU A 267 19.19 5.82 25.42
N LYS A 268 18.45 5.76 24.29
CA LYS A 268 18.71 6.57 23.08
C LYS A 268 17.40 7.18 22.55
N PRO A 269 16.73 8.03 23.34
CA PRO A 269 15.39 8.54 22.98
C PRO A 269 15.37 9.38 21.71
N ASP A 270 16.51 9.90 21.27
CA ASP A 270 16.63 10.71 20.04
C ASP A 270 16.81 9.84 18.78
N GLU A 271 17.08 8.54 18.92
CA GLU A 271 17.08 7.59 17.80
C GLU A 271 15.68 6.98 17.65
N ILE A 272 15.09 7.15 16.47
CA ILE A 272 13.70 6.76 16.19
C ILE A 272 13.65 5.55 15.26
N ILE A 273 12.83 4.57 15.60
CA ILE A 273 12.41 3.47 14.74
C ILE A 273 10.94 3.67 14.42
N VAL A 274 10.60 3.83 13.14
CA VAL A 274 9.21 3.99 12.67
C VAL A 274 8.64 2.63 12.31
N VAL A 275 7.37 2.43 12.62
CA VAL A 275 6.53 1.39 12.01
C VAL A 275 5.26 2.05 11.48
N GLY A 276 4.78 1.68 10.30
CA GLY A 276 3.62 2.36 9.72
C GLY A 276 2.93 1.61 8.59
N GLY A 277 1.85 2.19 8.16
CA GLY A 277 1.04 1.89 7.02
C GLY A 277 0.16 3.10 6.70
N HIS A 278 -0.58 3.10 5.60
CA HIS A 278 -1.42 4.24 5.27
C HIS A 278 -2.87 4.08 5.76
N LEU A 279 -3.40 5.17 6.28
CA LEU A 279 -4.71 5.17 6.92
C LEU A 279 -5.87 5.34 5.93
N ASP A 280 -5.64 6.03 4.82
CA ASP A 280 -6.63 6.15 3.76
C ASP A 280 -6.82 4.84 3.00
N SER A 281 -7.86 4.75 2.22
CA SER A 281 -8.16 3.63 1.32
C SER A 281 -9.01 4.12 0.16
N TRP A 282 -9.09 3.35 -0.93
CA TRP A 282 -10.05 3.64 -2.00
C TRP A 282 -11.49 3.60 -1.49
N ASP A 283 -12.32 4.38 -2.14
CA ASP A 283 -13.72 4.65 -1.79
C ASP A 283 -14.71 3.54 -2.18
N LEU A 284 -14.25 2.51 -2.90
CA LEU A 284 -15.09 1.41 -3.35
C LEU A 284 -15.30 0.32 -2.30
N ALA A 285 -14.38 0.19 -1.35
CA ALA A 285 -14.33 -0.90 -0.39
C ALA A 285 -14.02 -0.45 1.02
N GLU A 286 -13.84 -1.43 1.89
CA GLU A 286 -13.52 -1.21 3.29
C GLU A 286 -12.02 -0.95 3.51
N GLY A 287 -11.16 -1.26 2.53
CA GLY A 287 -9.71 -1.12 2.63
C GLY A 287 -9.14 -1.98 3.76
N ALA A 288 -9.45 -3.28 3.73
CA ALA A 288 -9.05 -4.19 4.80
C ALA A 288 -7.61 -4.66 4.64
N HIS A 289 -7.22 -5.08 3.43
CA HIS A 289 -5.85 -5.41 3.08
C HIS A 289 -5.05 -4.17 2.71
N ASP A 290 -5.69 -3.16 2.10
CA ASP A 290 -5.09 -1.96 1.54
C ASP A 290 -5.68 -0.69 2.19
N ASP A 291 -5.11 -0.10 3.28
CA ASP A 291 -4.07 -0.68 4.12
C ASP A 291 -4.49 -0.71 5.61
N GLY A 292 -5.74 -1.09 5.86
CA GLY A 292 -6.20 -1.30 7.24
C GLY A 292 -5.33 -2.32 7.99
N ALA A 293 -4.87 -3.38 7.30
CA ALA A 293 -4.02 -4.42 7.87
C ALA A 293 -2.69 -3.85 8.38
N GLY A 294 -1.97 -3.07 7.56
CA GLY A 294 -0.69 -2.48 7.97
C GLY A 294 -0.83 -1.46 9.09
N CYS A 295 -1.90 -0.65 9.05
CA CYS A 295 -2.20 0.28 10.14
C CYS A 295 -2.35 -0.43 11.49
N VAL A 296 -3.23 -1.44 11.57
CA VAL A 296 -3.49 -2.12 12.85
C VAL A 296 -2.31 -2.98 13.30
N GLN A 297 -1.56 -3.58 12.37
CA GLN A 297 -0.30 -4.28 12.69
C GLN A 297 0.73 -3.33 13.30
N SER A 298 0.86 -2.13 12.77
CA SER A 298 1.80 -1.12 13.25
C SER A 298 1.47 -0.62 14.66
N ILE A 299 0.18 -0.39 14.97
CA ILE A 299 -0.27 -0.06 16.33
C ILE A 299 0.00 -1.24 17.28
N GLU A 300 -0.26 -2.45 16.83
CA GLU A 300 -0.08 -3.69 17.61
C GLU A 300 1.39 -3.91 18.01
N VAL A 301 2.35 -3.50 17.18
CA VAL A 301 3.79 -3.54 17.54
C VAL A 301 4.02 -2.81 18.86
N LEU A 302 3.54 -1.58 19.00
CA LEU A 302 3.72 -0.80 20.23
C LEU A 302 2.95 -1.42 21.39
N ARG A 303 1.71 -1.89 21.16
CA ARG A 303 0.92 -2.57 22.20
C ARG A 303 1.66 -3.81 22.73
N ILE A 304 2.25 -4.63 21.89
CA ILE A 304 3.02 -5.81 22.29
C ILE A 304 4.19 -5.42 23.19
N PHE A 305 4.94 -4.36 22.86
CA PHE A 305 6.02 -3.86 23.72
C PHE A 305 5.53 -3.45 25.10
N LYS A 306 4.43 -2.70 25.16
CA LYS A 306 3.79 -2.30 26.45
C LYS A 306 3.30 -3.51 27.25
N SER A 307 2.59 -4.44 26.62
CA SER A 307 2.02 -5.63 27.28
C SER A 307 3.10 -6.55 27.85
N LEU A 308 4.21 -6.72 27.15
CA LEU A 308 5.33 -7.54 27.60
C LEU A 308 6.28 -6.80 28.56
N GLY A 309 6.06 -5.52 28.82
CA GLY A 309 6.94 -4.68 29.65
C GLY A 309 8.33 -4.48 29.02
N ILE A 310 8.44 -4.61 27.69
CA ILE A 310 9.68 -4.35 26.96
C ILE A 310 9.91 -2.84 26.93
N LYS A 311 10.97 -2.40 27.61
CA LYS A 311 11.40 -1.00 27.58
C LYS A 311 12.36 -0.82 26.40
N PRO A 312 11.95 -0.15 25.31
CA PRO A 312 12.84 0.04 24.18
C PRO A 312 14.02 0.95 24.57
N LYS A 313 15.16 0.70 23.97
CA LYS A 313 16.36 1.56 24.08
C LYS A 313 16.16 2.86 23.30
N ARG A 314 15.50 2.75 22.13
CA ARG A 314 15.21 3.82 21.18
C ARG A 314 13.73 4.14 21.18
N THR A 315 13.36 5.31 20.73
CA THR A 315 11.95 5.66 20.55
C THR A 315 11.35 4.82 19.41
N ILE A 316 10.27 4.12 19.70
CA ILE A 316 9.46 3.41 18.70
C ILE A 316 8.25 4.27 18.39
N ARG A 317 8.03 4.56 17.12
CA ARG A 317 6.95 5.43 16.64
C ARG A 317 6.07 4.69 15.64
N ALA A 318 4.78 4.56 15.94
CA ALA A 318 3.78 4.12 14.98
C ALA A 318 3.23 5.33 14.23
N VAL A 319 3.20 5.28 12.90
CA VAL A 319 2.69 6.36 12.04
C VAL A 319 1.66 5.78 11.08
N MET A 320 0.43 6.27 11.19
CA MET A 320 -0.63 5.99 10.22
C MET A 320 -0.64 7.14 9.23
N PHE A 321 -0.03 6.93 8.08
CA PHE A 321 0.14 7.93 7.04
C PHE A 321 -1.18 8.23 6.36
N MET A 322 -1.36 9.46 5.90
CA MET A 322 -2.57 9.88 5.18
C MET A 322 -2.22 10.24 3.75
N ASN A 323 -3.05 9.79 2.81
CA ASN A 323 -2.95 10.10 1.39
C ASN A 323 -1.85 9.33 0.63
N GLU A 324 -1.67 8.05 0.89
CA GLU A 324 -0.87 7.17 0.04
C GLU A 324 -1.53 7.02 -1.33
N GLU A 325 -2.80 6.63 -1.36
CA GLU A 325 -3.58 6.17 -2.50
C GLU A 325 -3.60 7.12 -3.70
N ASN A 326 -3.61 8.42 -3.42
CA ASN A 326 -3.68 9.42 -4.48
C ASN A 326 -2.75 10.62 -4.29
N GLY A 327 -1.61 10.45 -3.58
CA GLY A 327 -0.68 11.58 -3.47
C GLY A 327 0.62 11.41 -2.70
N LEU A 328 0.75 10.50 -1.74
CA LEU A 328 1.90 10.34 -0.82
C LEU A 328 2.19 11.57 0.07
N ARG A 329 1.22 12.47 0.25
CA ARG A 329 1.48 13.74 0.95
C ARG A 329 1.78 13.53 2.43
N GLY A 330 1.22 12.48 3.06
CA GLY A 330 1.47 12.12 4.44
C GLY A 330 2.92 11.72 4.68
N GLY A 331 3.43 10.79 3.89
CA GLY A 331 4.83 10.34 3.96
C GLY A 331 5.83 11.45 3.64
N ILE A 332 5.56 12.27 2.61
CA ILE A 332 6.39 13.44 2.25
C ILE A 332 6.41 14.44 3.40
N GLN A 333 5.25 14.84 3.93
CA GLN A 333 5.14 15.79 5.04
C GLN A 333 5.84 15.30 6.31
N TYR A 334 5.71 13.99 6.59
CA TYR A 334 6.39 13.37 7.73
C TYR A 334 7.91 13.51 7.61
N ALA A 335 8.47 13.15 6.45
CA ALA A 335 9.90 13.24 6.20
C ALA A 335 10.43 14.69 6.21
N ASP A 336 9.66 15.64 5.66
CA ASP A 336 10.01 17.06 5.66
C ASP A 336 10.06 17.64 7.09
N LEU A 337 9.09 17.28 7.92
CA LEU A 337 9.06 17.69 9.33
C LEU A 337 10.17 17.01 10.15
N ALA A 338 10.44 15.74 9.90
CA ALA A 338 11.57 15.04 10.52
C ALA A 338 12.90 15.74 10.22
N LYS A 339 13.12 16.11 8.95
CA LYS A 339 14.30 16.86 8.53
C LYS A 339 14.37 18.25 9.19
N LYS A 340 13.25 18.98 9.20
CA LYS A 340 13.15 20.31 9.81
C LYS A 340 13.47 20.31 11.31
N ASN A 341 13.04 19.25 12.00
CA ASN A 341 13.22 19.07 13.45
C ASN A 341 14.55 18.39 13.79
N ASN A 342 15.38 18.03 12.80
CA ASN A 342 16.61 17.26 12.97
C ASN A 342 16.38 15.92 13.70
N GLU A 343 15.24 15.25 13.46
CA GLU A 343 14.94 13.94 14.02
C GLU A 343 15.85 12.86 13.39
N LYS A 344 16.35 11.95 14.20
CA LYS A 344 17.24 10.88 13.77
C LYS A 344 16.47 9.56 13.59
N HIS A 345 15.98 9.30 12.41
CA HIS A 345 15.38 8.02 12.06
C HIS A 345 16.45 7.01 11.67
N ILE A 346 16.63 5.95 12.45
CA ILE A 346 17.65 4.91 12.15
C ILE A 346 17.08 3.82 11.25
N ALA A 347 15.80 3.52 11.40
CA ALA A 347 15.07 2.55 10.61
C ALA A 347 13.58 2.93 10.48
N ALA A 348 12.96 2.52 9.39
CA ALA A 348 11.51 2.59 9.20
C ALA A 348 11.01 1.28 8.60
N VAL A 349 9.88 0.79 9.10
CA VAL A 349 9.20 -0.45 8.66
C VAL A 349 7.83 -0.08 8.16
N GLU A 350 7.43 -0.52 6.98
CA GLU A 350 6.09 -0.30 6.43
C GLU A 350 5.44 -1.63 6.07
N SER A 351 4.17 -1.75 6.40
CA SER A 351 3.30 -2.84 5.97
C SER A 351 2.22 -2.26 5.07
N ASP A 352 2.30 -2.58 3.77
CA ASP A 352 1.38 -2.14 2.71
C ASP A 352 1.35 -3.20 1.59
N ASN A 353 1.13 -4.45 1.98
CA ASN A 353 1.04 -5.59 1.05
C ASN A 353 -0.04 -6.60 1.52
N GLY A 354 -0.96 -6.13 2.37
CA GLY A 354 -2.07 -6.89 2.90
C GLY A 354 -1.76 -7.75 4.12
N GLY A 355 -2.83 -8.24 4.76
CA GLY A 355 -2.78 -9.05 5.98
C GLY A 355 -2.62 -10.55 5.70
N PHE A 356 -1.71 -10.96 4.81
CA PHE A 356 -1.46 -12.36 4.45
C PHE A 356 -0.31 -12.98 5.24
N THR A 357 -0.06 -14.29 5.03
CA THR A 357 1.00 -15.03 5.72
C THR A 357 2.36 -14.34 5.57
N PRO A 358 3.06 -14.01 6.66
CA PRO A 358 4.39 -13.40 6.60
C PRO A 358 5.42 -14.25 5.85
N ARG A 359 6.27 -13.61 5.03
CA ARG A 359 7.39 -14.26 4.32
C ARG A 359 8.73 -13.61 4.65
N GLY A 360 8.77 -12.32 5.00
CA GLY A 360 10.02 -11.63 5.31
C GLY A 360 9.96 -10.12 5.21
N PHE A 361 11.11 -9.53 4.81
CA PHE A 361 11.28 -8.09 4.69
C PHE A 361 12.18 -7.72 3.51
N GLY A 362 11.75 -6.77 2.70
CA GLY A 362 12.62 -6.06 1.76
C GLY A 362 13.44 -5.00 2.48
N ILE A 363 14.69 -4.81 2.10
CA ILE A 363 15.59 -3.84 2.75
C ILE A 363 16.15 -2.87 1.73
N VAL A 364 15.89 -1.58 1.94
CA VAL A 364 16.54 -0.46 1.24
C VAL A 364 17.58 0.13 2.18
N GLY A 365 18.86 -0.05 1.85
CA GLY A 365 19.98 0.40 2.65
C GLY A 365 21.30 0.04 1.98
N THR A 366 22.42 0.47 2.55
CA THR A 366 23.75 0.13 2.06
C THR A 366 24.06 -1.37 2.23
N PRO A 367 24.99 -1.95 1.46
CA PRO A 367 25.42 -3.33 1.69
C PRO A 367 25.88 -3.59 3.13
N ALA A 368 26.59 -2.65 3.75
CA ALA A 368 27.05 -2.76 5.14
C ALA A 368 25.90 -2.84 6.14
N GLN A 369 24.84 -2.06 5.94
CA GLN A 369 23.63 -2.10 6.77
C GLN A 369 22.88 -3.43 6.59
N ARG A 370 22.74 -3.93 5.36
CA ARG A 370 22.09 -5.23 5.11
C ARG A 370 22.82 -6.40 5.78
N VAL A 371 24.16 -6.40 5.77
CA VAL A 371 24.98 -7.44 6.44
C VAL A 371 24.74 -7.46 7.96
N LYS A 372 24.40 -6.32 8.59
CA LYS A 372 24.06 -6.29 10.03
C LYS A 372 22.76 -7.06 10.36
N VAL A 373 21.87 -7.23 9.37
CA VAL A 373 20.59 -7.97 9.52
C VAL A 373 20.80 -9.48 9.37
N ASP A 374 21.86 -9.93 8.71
CA ASP A 374 22.09 -11.35 8.43
C ASP A 374 22.05 -12.28 9.67
N PRO A 375 22.62 -11.91 10.84
CA PRO A 375 22.51 -12.74 12.05
C PRO A 375 21.08 -12.95 12.55
N TRP A 376 20.16 -12.03 12.24
CA TRP A 376 18.76 -12.09 12.69
C TRP A 376 17.93 -13.10 11.89
N LYS A 377 18.37 -13.46 10.67
CA LYS A 377 17.67 -14.43 9.81
C LYS A 377 17.44 -15.77 10.50
N SER A 378 18.43 -16.26 11.24
CA SER A 378 18.31 -17.51 12.01
C SER A 378 17.30 -17.43 13.15
N LEU A 379 17.10 -16.25 13.76
CA LEU A 379 16.11 -15.99 14.80
C LEU A 379 14.69 -15.91 14.24
N LEU A 380 14.53 -15.41 13.03
CA LEU A 380 13.26 -15.15 12.38
C LEU A 380 12.76 -16.33 11.51
N ALA A 381 13.68 -17.15 11.00
CA ALA A 381 13.37 -18.32 10.16
C ALA A 381 12.37 -19.32 10.78
N PRO A 382 12.40 -19.62 12.10
CA PRO A 382 11.42 -20.52 12.74
C PRO A 382 9.96 -20.03 12.62
N TYR A 383 9.76 -18.75 12.30
CA TYR A 383 8.44 -18.11 12.14
C TYR A 383 8.04 -17.90 10.67
N GLY A 384 8.77 -18.54 9.75
CA GLY A 384 8.45 -18.46 8.31
C GLY A 384 9.03 -17.25 7.58
N LEU A 385 9.83 -16.40 8.25
CA LEU A 385 10.43 -15.20 7.67
C LEU A 385 11.76 -15.58 6.96
N LEU A 386 11.65 -16.13 5.77
CA LEU A 386 12.76 -16.64 4.98
C LEU A 386 13.27 -15.65 3.92
N GLU A 387 12.44 -14.67 3.55
CA GLU A 387 12.72 -13.71 2.48
C GLU A 387 13.20 -12.37 3.06
N ILE A 388 14.40 -12.35 3.64
CA ILE A 388 14.98 -11.12 4.22
C ILE A 388 16.21 -10.72 3.40
N GLY A 389 16.12 -9.57 2.71
CA GLY A 389 17.20 -9.09 1.86
C GLY A 389 16.87 -7.83 1.08
N ALA A 390 17.69 -7.49 0.09
CA ALA A 390 17.42 -6.33 -0.76
C ALA A 390 16.02 -6.38 -1.38
N GLY A 391 15.30 -5.24 -1.39
CA GLY A 391 13.93 -5.17 -1.89
C GLY A 391 13.32 -3.79 -1.72
N SER A 392 11.99 -3.69 -1.79
CA SER A 392 11.24 -2.46 -1.52
C SER A 392 11.22 -2.14 -0.03
N GLY A 393 11.18 -0.85 0.32
CA GLY A 393 11.00 -0.36 1.69
C GLY A 393 9.57 0.00 2.04
N GLY A 394 8.79 0.46 1.05
CA GLY A 394 7.44 1.02 1.23
C GLY A 394 7.34 2.41 0.61
N ALA A 395 6.11 2.86 0.35
CA ALA A 395 5.85 4.12 -0.33
C ALA A 395 5.93 5.32 0.62
N ASP A 396 5.24 5.25 1.76
CA ASP A 396 5.14 6.35 2.73
C ASP A 396 6.45 6.64 3.46
N ILE A 397 7.21 5.58 3.79
CA ILE A 397 8.53 5.74 4.43
C ILE A 397 9.64 6.05 3.41
N GLY A 398 9.37 5.90 2.11
CA GLY A 398 10.32 6.14 1.02
C GLY A 398 11.10 7.45 1.12
N PRO A 399 10.45 8.60 1.40
CA PRO A 399 11.11 9.89 1.53
C PRO A 399 12.19 9.96 2.64
N LEU A 400 12.09 9.13 3.69
CA LEU A 400 13.09 9.06 4.77
C LEU A 400 14.44 8.51 4.32
N ALA A 401 14.49 7.73 3.22
CA ALA A 401 15.75 7.21 2.68
C ALA A 401 16.77 8.31 2.35
N GLN A 402 16.28 9.48 1.92
CA GLN A 402 17.14 10.65 1.63
C GLN A 402 17.83 11.23 2.88
N GLN A 403 17.38 10.86 4.07
CA GLN A 403 17.93 11.25 5.35
C GLN A 403 18.83 10.16 5.96
N GLY A 404 19.11 9.09 5.21
CA GLY A 404 19.97 7.99 5.63
C GLY A 404 19.24 6.90 6.44
N THR A 405 17.93 6.97 6.56
CA THR A 405 17.11 5.94 7.22
C THR A 405 17.14 4.63 6.43
N VAL A 406 17.34 3.50 7.11
CA VAL A 406 17.21 2.18 6.49
C VAL A 406 15.72 1.81 6.45
N LEU A 407 15.22 1.43 5.26
CA LEU A 407 13.81 1.10 5.09
C LEU A 407 13.60 -0.40 5.02
N PHE A 408 12.52 -0.86 5.65
CA PHE A 408 12.08 -2.24 5.64
C PHE A 408 10.63 -2.32 5.15
N GLY A 409 10.41 -2.96 4.00
CA GLY A 409 9.06 -3.30 3.55
C GLY A 409 8.66 -4.68 4.05
N PHE A 410 7.59 -4.78 4.81
CA PHE A 410 7.04 -6.06 5.22
C PHE A 410 6.54 -6.83 4.00
N LYS A 411 6.92 -8.12 3.91
CA LYS A 411 6.55 -9.00 2.79
C LYS A 411 5.67 -10.13 3.29
N PRO A 412 4.36 -10.05 3.13
CA PRO A 412 3.49 -11.21 3.20
C PRO A 412 3.49 -11.99 1.89
N ASP A 413 2.78 -13.12 1.86
CA ASP A 413 2.51 -13.89 0.65
C ASP A 413 1.74 -13.02 -0.36
N SER A 414 2.28 -12.87 -1.56
CA SER A 414 1.76 -11.93 -2.56
C SER A 414 0.65 -12.51 -3.44
N GLN A 415 0.37 -13.83 -3.35
CA GLN A 415 -0.42 -14.53 -4.38
C GLN A 415 -1.87 -14.05 -4.46
N ARG A 416 -2.44 -13.59 -3.32
CA ARG A 416 -3.85 -13.16 -3.24
C ARG A 416 -4.05 -11.65 -3.17
N TYR A 417 -2.97 -10.84 -3.04
CA TYR A 417 -3.11 -9.39 -2.84
C TYR A 417 -3.90 -8.73 -3.98
N PHE A 418 -3.53 -9.03 -5.22
CA PHE A 418 -4.19 -8.46 -6.40
C PHE A 418 -5.55 -9.07 -6.73
N ASP A 419 -6.04 -10.04 -5.95
CA ASP A 419 -7.44 -10.47 -6.02
C ASP A 419 -8.37 -9.44 -5.36
N TYR A 420 -7.85 -8.67 -4.39
CA TYR A 420 -8.61 -7.71 -3.57
C TYR A 420 -8.22 -6.26 -3.83
N HIS A 421 -6.93 -6.00 -4.07
CA HIS A 421 -6.32 -4.69 -4.19
C HIS A 421 -7.15 -3.73 -5.07
N HIS A 422 -7.56 -2.59 -4.48
CA HIS A 422 -8.29 -1.50 -5.14
C HIS A 422 -9.68 -1.90 -5.67
N THR A 423 -10.33 -2.88 -5.07
CA THR A 423 -11.67 -3.34 -5.48
C THR A 423 -12.68 -3.31 -4.35
N MET A 424 -13.97 -3.43 -4.70
CA MET A 424 -15.05 -3.50 -3.72
C MET A 424 -15.06 -4.82 -2.90
N VAL A 425 -14.18 -5.77 -3.20
CA VAL A 425 -14.04 -7.03 -2.45
C VAL A 425 -12.89 -7.02 -1.45
N ASP A 426 -12.13 -5.91 -1.33
CA ASP A 426 -11.20 -5.71 -0.22
C ASP A 426 -11.97 -5.39 1.07
N ARG A 427 -12.39 -6.44 1.77
CA ARG A 427 -13.27 -6.39 2.92
C ARG A 427 -12.70 -7.16 4.10
N PHE A 428 -13.19 -6.85 5.29
CA PHE A 428 -12.80 -7.49 6.54
C PHE A 428 -12.84 -9.03 6.47
N GLU A 429 -13.88 -9.59 5.83
CA GLU A 429 -14.10 -11.03 5.75
C GLU A 429 -13.03 -11.78 4.94
N THR A 430 -12.22 -11.08 4.16
CA THR A 430 -11.11 -11.66 3.40
C THR A 430 -9.83 -11.79 4.21
N VAL A 431 -9.75 -11.11 5.38
CA VAL A 431 -8.57 -11.11 6.25
C VAL A 431 -8.62 -12.25 7.26
N SER A 432 -7.59 -13.07 7.31
CA SER A 432 -7.40 -14.09 8.34
C SER A 432 -6.87 -13.45 9.62
N GLN A 433 -7.59 -13.62 10.74
CA GLN A 433 -7.13 -13.15 12.05
C GLN A 433 -5.71 -13.65 12.34
N ARG A 434 -5.47 -14.96 12.12
CA ARG A 434 -4.18 -15.56 12.42
C ARG A 434 -3.05 -14.98 11.57
N GLU A 435 -3.28 -14.77 10.28
CA GLU A 435 -2.26 -14.20 9.38
C GLU A 435 -1.95 -12.74 9.76
N LEU A 436 -2.98 -11.96 10.10
CA LEU A 436 -2.84 -10.58 10.54
C LEU A 436 -1.99 -10.46 11.82
N GLU A 437 -2.29 -11.30 12.84
CA GLU A 437 -1.55 -11.31 14.11
C GLU A 437 -0.10 -11.84 13.92
N LEU A 438 0.12 -12.80 13.02
CA LEU A 438 1.46 -13.23 12.64
C LEU A 438 2.25 -12.08 11.98
N GLY A 439 1.61 -11.23 11.18
CA GLY A 439 2.20 -10.03 10.59
C GLY A 439 2.68 -9.05 11.67
N ALA A 440 1.80 -8.72 12.61
CA ALA A 440 2.13 -7.86 13.76
C ALA A 440 3.30 -8.40 14.58
N ALA A 441 3.31 -9.72 14.89
CA ALA A 441 4.40 -10.37 15.59
C ALA A 441 5.72 -10.31 14.82
N SER A 442 5.67 -10.47 13.50
CA SER A 442 6.84 -10.42 12.63
C SER A 442 7.46 -9.02 12.64
N MET A 443 6.63 -7.96 12.49
CA MET A 443 7.07 -6.57 12.57
C MET A 443 7.61 -6.23 13.95
N ALA A 444 6.92 -6.64 15.04
CA ALA A 444 7.39 -6.42 16.42
C ALA A 444 8.73 -7.11 16.69
N SER A 445 8.96 -8.29 16.13
CA SER A 445 10.23 -9.01 16.25
C SER A 445 11.37 -8.30 15.52
N LEU A 446 11.13 -7.79 14.31
CA LEU A 446 12.11 -6.98 13.60
C LEU A 446 12.43 -5.69 14.36
N VAL A 447 11.41 -4.97 14.83
CA VAL A 447 11.55 -3.73 15.60
C VAL A 447 12.33 -3.97 16.89
N TYR A 448 12.06 -5.10 17.59
CA TYR A 448 12.85 -5.50 18.76
C TYR A 448 14.34 -5.67 18.42
N LEU A 449 14.66 -6.36 17.33
CA LEU A 449 16.06 -6.56 16.92
C LEU A 449 16.74 -5.25 16.50
N LEU A 450 16.01 -4.37 15.77
CA LEU A 450 16.46 -3.03 15.42
C LEU A 450 16.74 -2.19 16.66
N ASP A 451 15.87 -2.28 17.68
CA ASP A 451 16.05 -1.59 18.94
C ASP A 451 17.26 -2.11 19.73
N GLN A 452 17.44 -3.41 19.80
CA GLN A 452 18.54 -4.00 20.57
C GLN A 452 19.93 -3.72 19.96
N TYR A 453 20.06 -3.78 18.64
CA TYR A 453 21.35 -3.80 17.95
C TYR A 453 21.64 -2.54 17.13
N GLY A 454 20.62 -1.84 16.64
CA GLY A 454 20.77 -0.74 15.69
C GLY A 454 21.27 -1.21 14.31
N LEU A 455 21.53 -0.25 13.40
CA LEU A 455 22.03 -0.47 12.04
C LEU A 455 23.25 0.36 11.72
#